data_b60993aa22f3a584fd2a40d6c5b6d2e9
#
_entry.id   b60993aa22f3a584fd2a40d6c5b6d2e9
#
_cell.length_a   1.000
_cell.length_b   1.000
_cell.length_c   1.000
_cell.angle_alpha   90.00
_cell.angle_beta   90.00
_cell.angle_gamma   90.00
#
_symmetry.space_group_name_H-M   'P 1'
#
loop_
_entity.id
_entity.type
_entity.pdbx_description
1 polymer ?
#
loop_
_entity_poly.entity_id
_entity_poly.type
_entity_poly.pdbx_seq_one_letter_code
_entity_poly.pdbx_strand_id
1 'polypeptide(L)'
;PMIIILLCAAAVSAVTAALSGESFADVIIILAVVCLNAVLGVYQESKAEKAIEALQQMTAATSKVLRGGRQVTLKSEQLVPGDVVVLEAGDAVPADARVLESASLKVEEAALTGESVPVEKHAGALAAAPGAKDVPLGDRRNMVYMGSTVVYGRGQAVVTGTGMHTEMG
;
A
#
# COMPACT_ATOMS: atom_id res chain seq x y z
N PRO A 1 0.29 12.23 27.61
CA PRO A 1 -0.30 12.56 28.93
C PRO A 1 0.74 13.14 29.89
N MET A 2 2.02 12.71 29.88
CA MET A 2 3.04 13.23 30.81
C MET A 2 3.28 14.74 30.68
N ILE A 3 3.33 15.28 29.47
CA ILE A 3 3.55 16.73 29.23
C ILE A 3 2.43 17.56 29.85
N ILE A 4 1.18 17.10 29.80
CA ILE A 4 0.03 17.80 30.40
C ILE A 4 0.16 17.87 31.91
N ILE A 5 0.60 16.79 32.57
CA ILE A 5 0.81 16.72 34.00
C ILE A 5 1.91 17.70 34.43
N LEU A 6 3.03 17.75 33.69
CA LEU A 6 4.13 18.67 33.92
C LEU A 6 3.72 20.14 33.75
N LEU A 7 2.90 20.43 32.73
CA LEU A 7 2.36 21.78 32.50
C LEU A 7 1.41 22.19 33.63
N CYS A 8 0.56 21.28 34.11
CA CYS A 8 -0.28 21.55 35.30
C CYS A 8 0.57 21.81 36.57
N ALA A 9 1.63 21.01 36.76
CA ALA A 9 2.55 21.23 37.87
C ALA A 9 3.27 22.56 37.79
N ALA A 10 3.72 22.96 36.58
CA ALA A 10 4.33 24.28 36.33
C ALA A 10 3.35 25.42 36.63
N ALA A 11 2.09 25.28 36.23
CA ALA A 11 1.06 26.28 36.48
C ALA A 11 0.77 26.46 37.98
N VAL A 12 0.65 25.33 38.73
CA VAL A 12 0.46 25.36 40.19
C VAL A 12 1.68 26.00 40.87
N SER A 13 2.90 25.61 40.48
CA SER A 13 4.14 26.16 41.03
C SER A 13 4.28 27.68 40.76
N ALA A 14 3.85 28.13 39.55
CA ALA A 14 3.86 29.55 39.21
C ALA A 14 2.87 30.37 40.06
N VAL A 15 1.68 29.84 40.33
CA VAL A 15 0.66 30.47 41.19
C VAL A 15 1.15 30.55 42.62
N THR A 16 1.73 29.48 43.16
CA THR A 16 2.26 29.46 44.53
C THR A 16 3.44 30.43 44.71
N ALA A 17 4.38 30.46 43.76
CA ALA A 17 5.50 31.40 43.75
C ALA A 17 5.03 32.87 43.73
N ALA A 18 4.00 33.18 42.92
CA ALA A 18 3.42 34.53 42.83
C ALA A 18 2.72 34.96 44.15
N LEU A 19 2.09 34.02 44.88
CA LEU A 19 1.40 34.32 46.14
C LEU A 19 2.34 34.38 47.32
N SER A 20 3.41 33.57 47.36
CA SER A 20 4.34 33.43 48.47
C SER A 20 5.57 34.35 48.37
N GLY A 21 5.77 35.02 47.22
CA GLY A 21 6.96 35.85 46.97
C GLY A 21 8.26 35.04 46.83
N GLU A 22 8.14 33.72 46.56
CA GLU A 22 9.28 32.82 46.40
C GLU A 22 9.87 32.93 44.97
N SER A 23 11.10 32.40 44.83
CA SER A 23 11.83 32.42 43.55
C SER A 23 11.11 31.62 42.47
N PHE A 24 10.99 32.18 41.25
CA PHE A 24 10.51 31.50 40.06
C PHE A 24 11.47 30.42 39.50
N ALA A 25 12.53 30.09 40.28
CA ALA A 25 13.54 29.12 39.85
C ALA A 25 12.92 27.75 39.50
N ASP A 26 11.97 27.27 40.33
CA ASP A 26 11.31 25.98 40.13
C ASP A 26 10.47 25.96 38.84
N VAL A 27 9.79 27.09 38.55
CA VAL A 27 9.00 27.22 37.32
C VAL A 27 9.91 27.14 36.10
N ILE A 28 11.08 27.79 36.14
CA ILE A 28 12.06 27.79 35.04
C ILE A 28 12.60 26.37 34.85
N ILE A 29 12.92 25.65 35.94
CA ILE A 29 13.40 24.27 35.85
C ILE A 29 12.35 23.34 35.25
N ILE A 30 11.09 23.44 35.68
CA ILE A 30 9.99 22.64 35.12
C ILE A 30 9.80 22.95 33.63
N LEU A 31 9.80 24.19 33.21
CA LEU A 31 9.68 24.58 31.81
C LEU A 31 10.87 24.07 30.97
N ALA A 32 12.08 24.12 31.49
CA ALA A 32 13.26 23.58 30.82
C ALA A 32 13.14 22.07 30.62
N VAL A 33 12.66 21.34 31.63
CA VAL A 33 12.41 19.89 31.53
C VAL A 33 11.30 19.58 30.53
N VAL A 34 10.22 20.36 30.51
CA VAL A 34 9.14 20.20 29.53
C VAL A 34 9.65 20.40 28.11
N CYS A 35 10.43 21.47 27.87
CA CYS A 35 11.04 21.73 26.56
C CYS A 35 11.98 20.58 26.14
N LEU A 36 12.83 20.11 27.04
CA LEU A 36 13.74 19.00 26.76
C LEU A 36 12.95 17.72 26.41
N ASN A 37 11.93 17.39 27.19
CA ASN A 37 11.06 16.24 26.90
C ASN A 37 10.31 16.37 25.59
N ALA A 38 9.84 17.58 25.23
CA ALA A 38 9.18 17.81 23.95
C ALA A 38 10.14 17.58 22.77
N VAL A 39 11.36 18.10 22.84
CA VAL A 39 12.39 17.91 21.81
C VAL A 39 12.77 16.43 21.66
N LEU A 40 12.99 15.75 22.80
CA LEU A 40 13.29 14.32 22.80
C LEU A 40 12.12 13.48 22.25
N GLY A 41 10.88 13.83 22.60
CA GLY A 41 9.68 13.16 22.10
C GLY A 41 9.56 13.26 20.58
N VAL A 42 9.69 14.46 20.01
CA VAL A 42 9.67 14.69 18.56
C VAL A 42 10.83 13.94 17.86
N TYR A 43 12.01 13.94 18.45
CA TYR A 43 13.16 13.22 17.89
C TYR A 43 12.92 11.70 17.85
N GLN A 44 12.40 11.13 18.95
CA GLN A 44 12.10 9.69 19.02
C GLN A 44 10.97 9.29 18.06
N GLU A 45 9.91 10.10 17.97
CA GLU A 45 8.78 9.87 17.06
C GLU A 45 9.24 9.89 15.59
N SER A 46 10.02 10.91 15.20
CA SER A 46 10.59 11.02 13.85
C SER A 46 11.50 9.84 13.51
N LYS A 47 12.27 9.32 14.47
CA LYS A 47 13.12 8.15 14.25
C LYS A 47 12.30 6.86 14.09
N ALA A 48 11.23 6.70 14.87
CA ALA A 48 10.33 5.56 14.74
C ALA A 48 9.57 5.58 13.42
N GLU A 49 9.08 6.74 12.99
CA GLU A 49 8.37 6.94 11.72
C GLU A 49 9.27 6.59 10.51
N LYS A 50 10.52 7.06 10.50
CA LYS A 50 11.50 6.70 9.48
C LYS A 50 11.82 5.20 9.43
N ALA A 51 11.84 4.52 10.57
CA ALA A 51 12.06 3.08 10.62
C ALA A 51 10.87 2.31 10.01
N ILE A 52 9.64 2.74 10.27
CA ILE A 52 8.41 2.17 9.68
C ILE A 52 8.40 2.42 8.16
N GLU A 53 8.72 3.64 7.72
CA GLU A 53 8.79 3.98 6.30
C GLU A 53 9.84 3.12 5.56
N ALA A 54 11.02 2.91 6.17
CA ALA A 54 12.06 2.03 5.60
C ALA A 54 11.57 0.58 5.47
N LEU A 55 10.84 0.05 6.46
CA LEU A 55 10.23 -1.28 6.39
C LEU A 55 9.17 -1.37 5.29
N GLN A 56 8.31 -0.36 5.15
CA GLN A 56 7.31 -0.30 4.09
C GLN A 56 7.94 -0.25 2.70
N GLN A 57 9.05 0.49 2.54
CA GLN A 57 9.79 0.52 1.27
C GLN A 57 10.44 -0.83 0.93
N MET A 58 10.89 -1.59 1.92
CA MET A 58 11.45 -2.94 1.71
C MET A 58 10.37 -3.97 1.35
N THR A 59 9.13 -3.76 1.79
CA THR A 59 7.99 -4.66 1.55
C THR A 59 7.13 -4.21 0.35
N ALA A 60 7.48 -3.08 -0.27
CA ALA A 60 6.73 -2.57 -1.43
C ALA A 60 6.72 -3.60 -2.56
N ALA A 61 5.53 -3.99 -2.97
CA ALA A 61 5.34 -4.88 -4.09
C ALA A 61 6.00 -4.30 -5.35
N THR A 62 6.78 -5.12 -6.05
CA THR A 62 7.42 -4.76 -7.32
C THR A 62 6.80 -5.54 -8.45
N SER A 63 6.76 -4.93 -9.63
CA SER A 63 6.22 -5.53 -10.85
C SER A 63 7.24 -5.48 -11.97
N LYS A 64 7.29 -6.55 -12.75
CA LYS A 64 8.09 -6.64 -13.96
C LYS A 64 7.27 -6.08 -15.12
N VAL A 65 7.76 -5.06 -15.79
CA VAL A 65 7.07 -4.43 -16.93
C VAL A 65 7.97 -4.32 -18.14
N LEU A 66 7.36 -4.34 -19.32
CA LEU A 66 8.02 -4.09 -20.59
C LEU A 66 7.82 -2.62 -20.98
N ARG A 67 8.87 -1.81 -20.89
CA ARG A 67 8.89 -0.42 -21.36
C ARG A 67 10.03 -0.22 -22.37
N GLY A 68 9.72 0.37 -23.51
CA GLY A 68 10.72 0.60 -24.57
C GLY A 68 11.40 -0.68 -25.08
N GLY A 69 10.68 -1.81 -25.11
CA GLY A 69 11.21 -3.10 -25.54
C GLY A 69 12.15 -3.79 -24.55
N ARG A 70 12.26 -3.29 -23.31
CA ARG A 70 13.08 -3.87 -22.24
C ARG A 70 12.25 -4.17 -21.02
N GLN A 71 12.56 -5.29 -20.36
CA GLN A 71 11.96 -5.61 -19.07
C GLN A 71 12.64 -4.80 -17.95
N VAL A 72 11.86 -4.05 -17.21
CA VAL A 72 12.29 -3.28 -16.04
C VAL A 72 11.43 -3.67 -14.84
N THR A 73 12.02 -3.64 -13.65
CA THR A 73 11.29 -3.84 -12.40
C THR A 73 11.05 -2.47 -11.78
N LEU A 74 9.79 -2.21 -11.43
CA LEU A 74 9.40 -0.97 -10.77
C LEU A 74 8.42 -1.27 -9.62
N LYS A 75 8.19 -0.29 -8.75
CA LYS A 75 7.20 -0.42 -7.70
C LYS A 75 5.80 -0.52 -8.32
N SER A 76 4.97 -1.44 -7.82
CA SER A 76 3.61 -1.66 -8.37
C SER A 76 2.74 -0.40 -8.36
N GLU A 77 2.95 0.51 -7.42
CA GLU A 77 2.29 1.82 -7.35
C GLU A 77 2.65 2.79 -8.50
N GLN A 78 3.71 2.51 -9.26
CA GLN A 78 4.15 3.30 -10.41
C GLN A 78 3.61 2.77 -11.75
N LEU A 79 2.76 1.74 -11.69
CA LEU A 79 2.06 1.23 -12.86
C LEU A 79 1.03 2.22 -13.37
N VAL A 80 0.97 2.33 -14.68
CA VAL A 80 -0.04 3.14 -15.37
C VAL A 80 -0.78 2.32 -16.42
N PRO A 81 -2.03 2.64 -16.72
CA PRO A 81 -2.74 2.01 -17.83
C PRO A 81 -1.91 2.10 -19.13
N GLY A 82 -1.80 0.99 -19.85
CA GLY A 82 -0.97 0.85 -21.02
C GLY A 82 0.39 0.18 -20.78
N ASP A 83 0.86 0.05 -19.53
CA ASP A 83 2.04 -0.76 -19.22
C ASP A 83 1.78 -2.24 -19.53
N VAL A 84 2.80 -2.93 -20.02
CA VAL A 84 2.74 -4.38 -20.19
C VAL A 84 3.45 -5.06 -19.04
N VAL A 85 2.70 -5.73 -18.19
CA VAL A 85 3.22 -6.49 -17.04
C VAL A 85 3.59 -7.90 -17.47
N VAL A 86 4.70 -8.42 -16.95
CA VAL A 86 5.13 -9.81 -17.08
C VAL A 86 4.77 -10.52 -15.79
N LEU A 87 4.01 -11.61 -15.92
CA LEU A 87 3.48 -12.39 -14.81
C LEU A 87 4.06 -13.80 -14.86
N GLU A 88 4.53 -14.27 -13.73
CA GLU A 88 5.09 -15.62 -13.52
C GLU A 88 4.48 -16.27 -12.28
N ALA A 89 4.53 -17.60 -12.20
CA ALA A 89 4.03 -18.34 -11.04
C ALA A 89 4.69 -17.83 -9.73
N GLY A 90 3.86 -17.48 -8.74
CA GLY A 90 4.26 -16.86 -7.48
C GLY A 90 4.07 -15.33 -7.45
N ASP A 91 3.87 -14.68 -8.59
CA ASP A 91 3.64 -13.24 -8.64
C ASP A 91 2.21 -12.90 -8.20
N ALA A 92 2.06 -11.82 -7.45
CA ALA A 92 0.75 -11.18 -7.24
C ALA A 92 0.44 -10.28 -8.44
N VAL A 93 -0.80 -10.29 -8.89
CA VAL A 93 -1.28 -9.41 -9.97
C VAL A 93 -1.40 -8.00 -9.43
N PRO A 94 -0.63 -7.03 -9.98
CA PRO A 94 -0.50 -5.70 -9.37
C PRO A 94 -1.62 -4.71 -9.75
N ALA A 95 -2.35 -5.00 -10.81
CA ALA A 95 -3.37 -4.12 -11.39
C ALA A 95 -4.30 -4.94 -12.28
N ASP A 96 -5.44 -4.38 -12.64
CA ASP A 96 -6.32 -5.01 -13.64
C ASP A 96 -5.67 -4.93 -15.01
N ALA A 97 -5.58 -6.06 -15.69
CA ALA A 97 -4.87 -6.12 -16.97
C ALA A 97 -5.51 -7.12 -17.94
N ARG A 98 -5.41 -6.79 -19.22
CA ARG A 98 -5.85 -7.64 -20.35
C ARG A 98 -4.71 -8.55 -20.79
N VAL A 99 -4.94 -9.85 -20.76
CA VAL A 99 -3.94 -10.85 -21.18
C VAL A 99 -3.64 -10.69 -22.67
N LEU A 100 -2.36 -10.52 -22.98
CA LEU A 100 -1.82 -10.44 -24.35
C LEU A 100 -1.23 -11.79 -24.79
N GLU A 101 -0.49 -12.43 -23.86
CA GLU A 101 0.13 -13.73 -24.08
C GLU A 101 -0.05 -14.60 -22.83
N SER A 102 -0.25 -15.90 -23.05
CA SER A 102 -0.38 -16.89 -21.96
C SER A 102 0.35 -18.16 -22.36
N ALA A 103 1.26 -18.61 -21.51
CA ALA A 103 1.85 -19.94 -21.54
C ALA A 103 1.36 -20.70 -20.31
N SER A 104 0.17 -21.28 -20.43
CA SER A 104 -0.53 -22.02 -19.34
C SER A 104 -0.70 -21.17 -18.07
N LEU A 105 -0.95 -19.88 -18.24
CA LEU A 105 -1.13 -18.94 -17.11
C LEU A 105 -2.39 -19.32 -16.34
N LYS A 106 -2.23 -19.67 -15.05
CA LYS A 106 -3.36 -19.95 -14.13
C LYS A 106 -3.29 -18.99 -12.96
N VAL A 107 -4.42 -18.40 -12.65
CA VAL A 107 -4.54 -17.35 -11.62
C VAL A 107 -5.62 -17.75 -10.62
N GLU A 108 -5.32 -17.64 -9.35
CA GLU A 108 -6.28 -17.80 -8.26
C GLU A 108 -6.92 -16.42 -7.97
N GLU A 109 -8.23 -16.37 -8.11
CA GLU A 109 -9.04 -15.13 -8.00
C GLU A 109 -9.99 -15.15 -6.78
N ALA A 110 -9.66 -15.96 -5.76
CA ALA A 110 -10.50 -16.17 -4.59
C ALA A 110 -10.91 -14.87 -3.88
N ALA A 111 -10.02 -13.88 -3.84
CA ALA A 111 -10.30 -12.59 -3.22
C ALA A 111 -11.41 -11.79 -3.93
N LEU A 112 -11.61 -12.05 -5.24
CA LEU A 112 -12.57 -11.32 -6.07
C LEU A 112 -13.84 -12.13 -6.34
N THR A 113 -13.71 -13.41 -6.64
CA THR A 113 -14.82 -14.29 -7.05
C THR A 113 -15.32 -15.20 -5.92
N GLY A 114 -14.54 -15.36 -4.84
CA GLY A 114 -14.78 -16.31 -3.77
C GLY A 114 -14.41 -17.76 -4.13
N GLU A 115 -13.94 -18.03 -5.36
CA GLU A 115 -13.57 -19.36 -5.83
C GLU A 115 -12.05 -19.56 -5.72
N SER A 116 -11.62 -20.58 -4.97
CA SER A 116 -10.20 -20.93 -4.77
C SER A 116 -9.62 -21.81 -5.90
N VAL A 117 -10.43 -22.18 -6.89
CA VAL A 117 -9.95 -22.99 -8.02
C VAL A 117 -9.22 -22.09 -9.01
N PRO A 118 -7.94 -22.39 -9.36
CA PRO A 118 -7.21 -21.59 -10.31
C PRO A 118 -7.87 -21.58 -11.69
N VAL A 119 -8.03 -20.37 -12.24
CA VAL A 119 -8.62 -20.15 -13.56
C VAL A 119 -7.53 -20.03 -14.60
N GLU A 120 -7.62 -20.81 -15.67
CA GLU A 120 -6.71 -20.70 -16.80
C GLU A 120 -7.04 -19.46 -17.64
N LYS A 121 -6.00 -18.65 -17.91
CA LYS A 121 -6.12 -17.38 -18.63
C LYS A 121 -5.57 -17.51 -20.06
N HIS A 122 -6.20 -16.83 -21.01
CA HIS A 122 -5.81 -16.83 -22.42
C HIS A 122 -6.02 -15.45 -23.06
N ALA A 123 -5.31 -15.20 -24.16
CA ALA A 123 -5.38 -13.93 -24.89
C ALA A 123 -6.61 -13.78 -25.78
N GLY A 124 -7.41 -14.85 -25.96
CA GLY A 124 -8.56 -14.87 -26.88
C GLY A 124 -9.62 -13.83 -26.55
N ALA A 125 -10.36 -13.41 -27.58
CA ALA A 125 -11.54 -12.61 -27.38
C ALA A 125 -12.65 -13.45 -26.74
N LEU A 126 -13.43 -12.82 -25.87
CA LEU A 126 -14.63 -13.42 -25.25
C LEU A 126 -15.86 -12.78 -25.86
N ALA A 127 -16.88 -13.60 -26.09
CA ALA A 127 -18.20 -13.13 -26.49
C ALA A 127 -19.15 -13.27 -25.30
N ALA A 128 -19.94 -12.22 -25.06
CA ALA A 128 -21.01 -12.32 -24.07
C ALA A 128 -22.06 -13.32 -24.54
N ALA A 129 -22.74 -13.98 -23.58
CA ALA A 129 -23.84 -14.87 -23.89
C ALA A 129 -24.98 -14.11 -24.61
N PRO A 130 -25.77 -14.78 -25.46
CA PRO A 130 -26.89 -14.15 -26.15
C PRO A 130 -27.83 -13.48 -25.14
N GLY A 131 -28.01 -12.14 -25.28
CA GLY A 131 -28.85 -11.33 -24.38
C GLY A 131 -28.12 -10.75 -23.16
N ALA A 132 -26.88 -11.12 -22.88
CA ALA A 132 -26.07 -10.50 -21.83
C ALA A 132 -25.39 -9.23 -22.33
N LYS A 133 -25.34 -8.18 -21.52
CA LYS A 133 -24.63 -6.93 -21.85
C LYS A 133 -23.11 -7.11 -21.81
N ASP A 134 -22.62 -8.00 -20.96
CA ASP A 134 -21.18 -8.21 -20.74
C ASP A 134 -20.92 -9.64 -20.23
N VAL A 135 -19.62 -10.04 -20.21
CA VAL A 135 -19.16 -11.30 -19.64
C VAL A 135 -19.06 -11.13 -18.12
N PRO A 136 -19.64 -12.03 -17.31
CA PRO A 136 -19.48 -12.00 -15.86
C PRO A 136 -17.99 -12.00 -15.45
N LEU A 137 -17.66 -11.35 -14.34
CA LEU A 137 -16.29 -11.13 -13.90
C LEU A 137 -15.47 -12.42 -13.81
N GLY A 138 -16.01 -13.47 -13.17
CA GLY A 138 -15.36 -14.77 -13.02
C GLY A 138 -15.15 -15.53 -14.33
N ASP A 139 -15.90 -15.19 -15.38
CA ASP A 139 -15.79 -15.81 -16.71
C ASP A 139 -14.84 -15.08 -17.66
N ARG A 140 -14.31 -13.91 -17.24
CA ARG A 140 -13.37 -13.12 -18.04
C ARG A 140 -11.98 -13.74 -18.04
N ARG A 141 -11.84 -14.88 -18.71
CA ARG A 141 -10.58 -15.63 -18.81
C ARG A 141 -9.45 -14.90 -19.55
N ASN A 142 -9.76 -13.79 -20.16
CA ASN A 142 -8.80 -12.94 -20.87
C ASN A 142 -8.36 -11.71 -20.05
N MET A 143 -8.79 -11.63 -18.81
CA MET A 143 -8.42 -10.59 -17.86
C MET A 143 -7.74 -11.20 -16.63
N VAL A 144 -6.88 -10.43 -15.99
CA VAL A 144 -6.34 -10.69 -14.66
C VAL A 144 -6.62 -9.47 -13.79
N TYR A 145 -6.83 -9.68 -12.50
CA TYR A 145 -7.32 -8.66 -11.58
C TYR A 145 -6.37 -8.42 -10.43
N MET A 146 -6.29 -7.18 -9.97
CA MET A 146 -5.51 -6.81 -8.80
C MET A 146 -5.88 -7.68 -7.59
N GLY A 147 -4.87 -8.09 -6.81
CA GLY A 147 -5.08 -8.92 -5.61
C GLY A 147 -5.19 -10.42 -5.86
N SER A 148 -5.19 -10.85 -7.12
CA SER A 148 -5.10 -12.26 -7.51
C SER A 148 -3.65 -12.75 -7.49
N THR A 149 -3.45 -14.07 -7.44
CA THR A 149 -2.11 -14.69 -7.43
C THR A 149 -1.93 -15.61 -8.62
N VAL A 150 -0.81 -15.48 -9.31
CA VAL A 150 -0.42 -16.42 -10.38
C VAL A 150 0.10 -17.69 -9.73
N VAL A 151 -0.60 -18.82 -9.95
CA VAL A 151 -0.25 -20.10 -9.34
C VAL A 151 0.50 -21.04 -10.29
N TYR A 152 0.39 -20.80 -11.60
CA TYR A 152 1.05 -21.62 -12.60
C TYR A 152 1.28 -20.87 -13.91
N GLY A 153 2.34 -21.23 -14.63
CA GLY A 153 2.65 -20.72 -15.95
C GLY A 153 3.21 -19.29 -15.93
N ARG A 154 3.13 -18.65 -17.07
CA ARG A 154 3.58 -17.25 -17.27
C ARG A 154 2.74 -16.59 -18.34
N GLY A 155 2.74 -15.24 -18.34
CA GLY A 155 2.03 -14.48 -19.36
C GLY A 155 2.43 -13.02 -19.37
N GLN A 156 1.90 -12.31 -20.35
CA GLN A 156 2.00 -10.86 -20.45
C GLN A 156 0.60 -10.28 -20.52
N ALA A 157 0.39 -9.17 -19.85
CA ALA A 157 -0.89 -8.49 -19.83
C ALA A 157 -0.70 -6.97 -19.86
N VAL A 158 -1.56 -6.27 -20.60
CA VAL A 158 -1.58 -4.80 -20.62
C VAL A 158 -2.48 -4.28 -19.49
N VAL A 159 -1.95 -3.39 -18.68
CA VAL A 159 -2.69 -2.74 -17.57
C VAL A 159 -3.82 -1.90 -18.13
N THR A 160 -5.02 -2.13 -17.62
CA THR A 160 -6.26 -1.41 -18.00
C THR A 160 -6.78 -0.51 -16.90
N GLY A 161 -6.57 -0.89 -15.63
CA GLY A 161 -7.00 -0.12 -14.46
C GLY A 161 -6.01 -0.28 -13.30
N THR A 162 -5.83 0.78 -12.52
CA THR A 162 -4.92 0.82 -11.37
C THR A 162 -5.60 1.43 -10.14
N GLY A 163 -5.18 1.04 -8.95
CA GLY A 163 -5.68 1.59 -7.68
C GLY A 163 -7.20 1.51 -7.56
N MET A 164 -7.84 2.65 -7.29
CA MET A 164 -9.31 2.76 -7.14
C MET A 164 -10.10 2.56 -8.45
N HIS A 165 -9.44 2.43 -9.58
CA HIS A 165 -10.05 2.13 -10.88
C HIS A 165 -9.98 0.64 -11.25
N THR A 166 -9.62 -0.22 -10.30
CA THR A 166 -9.66 -1.68 -10.45
C THR A 166 -10.98 -2.23 -9.94
N GLU A 167 -11.30 -3.48 -10.28
CA GLU A 167 -12.49 -4.19 -9.77
C GLU A 167 -12.45 -4.40 -8.24
N MET A 168 -11.25 -4.32 -7.63
CA MET A 168 -11.04 -4.39 -6.17
C MET A 168 -11.05 -3.01 -5.48
N GLY A 169 -10.87 -1.92 -6.24
CA GLY A 169 -10.73 -0.55 -5.75
C GLY A 169 -12.00 0.18 -5.36
#